data_14bffed336f45b3dcd62ab0c8b76ff76
#
_entry.id   14bffed336f45b3dcd62ab0c8b76ff76
#
_cell.length_a   1.000
_cell.length_b   1.000
_cell.length_c   1.000
_cell.angle_alpha   90.00
_cell.angle_beta   90.00
_cell.angle_gamma   90.00
#
_symmetry.space_group_name_H-M   'P 1'
#
loop_
_entity.id
_entity.type
_entity.pdbx_description
1 polymer ?
#
loop_
_entity_poly.entity_id
_entity_poly.type
_entity_poly.pdbx_seq_one_letter_code
_entity_poly.pdbx_strand_id
1 'polypeptide(L)'
;MKIAIALAAALAIIGLIYTTSIPQQDQFEAYKLQFNKHYSKSENTYRKSIFLKNVEDIERHNALSDKLYKKGINQFTDITDEEFKSTYMGELTRASNRLIANEITVGDVDWRTKGGVTSIKNQGSCGSCWAFAATAAHESYQILTRGEPITIALSAQQLVDCSYVSPYENQGCNGGYGMHALEYIKDWGQTTEANYPYKAVTMNCTRPRGEYTMTGVVEVTGCANMENSLTTRPLAVRV
;
A
#
# COMPACT_ATOMS: atom_id res chain seq x y z
N MET A 1 -27.81 -19.94 -43.63
CA MET A 1 -28.03 -19.66 -42.19
C MET A 1 -27.53 -20.75 -41.26
N LYS A 2 -27.74 -22.04 -41.54
CA LYS A 2 -27.31 -23.16 -40.59
C LYS A 2 -25.79 -23.34 -40.48
N ILE A 3 -24.98 -23.03 -41.51
CA ILE A 3 -23.50 -23.18 -41.46
C ILE A 3 -22.84 -22.04 -40.66
N ALA A 4 -23.37 -20.82 -40.68
CA ALA A 4 -22.84 -19.69 -39.94
C ALA A 4 -23.03 -19.87 -38.41
N ILE A 5 -24.12 -20.50 -37.98
CA ILE A 5 -24.42 -20.77 -36.59
C ILE A 5 -23.48 -21.85 -36.01
N ALA A 6 -23.13 -22.86 -36.83
CA ALA A 6 -22.20 -23.92 -36.41
C ALA A 6 -20.76 -23.41 -36.24
N LEU A 7 -20.31 -22.45 -37.09
CA LEU A 7 -18.99 -21.82 -36.95
C LEU A 7 -18.89 -20.90 -35.75
N ALA A 8 -19.95 -20.15 -35.43
CA ALA A 8 -19.98 -19.29 -34.25
C ALA A 8 -19.97 -20.11 -32.93
N ALA A 9 -20.69 -21.24 -32.92
CA ALA A 9 -20.67 -22.14 -31.75
C ALA A 9 -19.31 -22.84 -31.57
N ALA A 10 -18.63 -23.24 -32.65
CA ALA A 10 -17.30 -23.83 -32.57
C ALA A 10 -16.24 -22.84 -32.10
N LEU A 11 -16.30 -21.55 -32.53
CA LEU A 11 -15.41 -20.51 -32.04
C LEU A 11 -15.65 -20.15 -30.57
N ALA A 12 -16.91 -20.18 -30.10
CA ALA A 12 -17.23 -19.96 -28.70
C ALA A 12 -16.73 -21.11 -27.80
N ILE A 13 -16.81 -22.36 -28.25
CA ILE A 13 -16.31 -23.53 -27.53
C ILE A 13 -14.77 -23.53 -27.50
N ILE A 14 -14.10 -23.17 -28.59
CA ILE A 14 -12.64 -23.00 -28.63
C ILE A 14 -12.19 -21.86 -27.70
N GLY A 15 -12.90 -20.74 -27.65
CA GLY A 15 -12.65 -19.64 -26.71
C GLY A 15 -12.82 -20.07 -25.26
N LEU A 16 -13.81 -20.90 -24.92
CA LEU A 16 -14.01 -21.43 -23.57
C LEU A 16 -12.93 -22.44 -23.15
N ILE A 17 -12.38 -23.22 -24.09
CA ILE A 17 -11.32 -24.21 -23.81
C ILE A 17 -9.96 -23.51 -23.58
N TYR A 18 -9.72 -22.35 -24.23
CA TYR A 18 -8.49 -21.57 -24.00
C TYR A 18 -8.51 -20.74 -22.71
N THR A 19 -9.63 -20.60 -22.02
CA THR A 19 -9.69 -19.89 -20.72
C THR A 19 -9.45 -20.81 -19.51
N THR A 20 -9.28 -22.10 -19.71
CA THR A 20 -9.07 -23.06 -18.62
C THR A 20 -7.71 -23.74 -18.74
N SER A 21 -6.74 -23.18 -18.06
CA SER A 21 -5.41 -23.71 -17.70
C SER A 21 -4.24 -23.18 -18.54
N ILE A 22 -3.80 -21.96 -18.22
CA ILE A 22 -2.37 -21.66 -18.38
C ILE A 22 -1.65 -22.64 -17.46
N PRO A 23 -0.72 -23.50 -17.96
CA PRO A 23 0.05 -24.39 -17.09
C PRO A 23 0.69 -23.57 -15.97
N GLN A 24 0.73 -24.07 -14.74
CA GLN A 24 1.33 -23.38 -13.58
C GLN A 24 2.76 -22.89 -13.85
N GLN A 25 3.45 -23.52 -14.80
CA GLN A 25 4.78 -23.12 -15.26
C GLN A 25 4.75 -21.76 -15.99
N ASP A 26 3.75 -21.53 -16.82
CA ASP A 26 3.61 -20.31 -17.62
C ASP A 26 3.12 -19.15 -16.77
N GLN A 27 2.35 -19.43 -15.70
CA GLN A 27 1.85 -18.41 -14.79
C GLN A 27 2.98 -17.72 -14.01
N PHE A 28 3.97 -18.45 -13.50
CA PHE A 28 5.12 -17.87 -12.82
C PHE A 28 6.05 -17.12 -13.76
N GLU A 29 6.24 -17.59 -15.01
CA GLU A 29 7.01 -16.86 -16.01
C GLU A 29 6.32 -15.52 -16.39
N ALA A 30 4.99 -15.54 -16.58
CA ALA A 30 4.21 -14.33 -16.82
C ALA A 30 4.28 -13.36 -15.64
N TYR A 31 4.20 -13.86 -14.41
CA TYR A 31 4.38 -13.08 -13.18
C TYR A 31 5.76 -12.38 -13.15
N LYS A 32 6.84 -13.12 -13.44
CA LYS A 32 8.18 -12.53 -13.47
C LYS A 32 8.30 -11.40 -14.50
N LEU A 33 7.73 -11.58 -15.67
CA LEU A 33 7.70 -10.54 -16.70
C LEU A 33 6.93 -9.30 -16.24
N GLN A 34 5.74 -9.50 -15.68
CA GLN A 34 4.85 -8.42 -15.23
C GLN A 34 5.50 -7.58 -14.12
N PHE A 35 6.19 -8.21 -13.17
CA PHE A 35 6.77 -7.55 -12.00
C PHE A 35 8.29 -7.36 -12.09
N ASN A 36 8.87 -7.56 -13.28
CA ASN A 36 10.31 -7.41 -13.57
C ASN A 36 11.20 -8.18 -12.60
N LYS A 37 10.88 -9.47 -12.35
CA LYS A 37 11.58 -10.35 -11.43
C LYS A 37 12.67 -11.15 -12.14
N HIS A 38 13.86 -11.14 -11.56
CA HIS A 38 15.04 -11.84 -12.08
C HIS A 38 15.69 -12.66 -10.98
N TYR A 39 15.83 -13.97 -11.18
CA TYR A 39 16.36 -14.90 -10.18
C TYR A 39 17.45 -15.78 -10.76
N SER A 40 18.42 -16.17 -9.93
CA SER A 40 19.32 -17.27 -10.25
C SER A 40 18.55 -18.59 -10.41
N LYS A 41 19.14 -19.60 -11.01
CA LYS A 41 18.46 -20.90 -11.24
C LYS A 41 17.98 -21.56 -9.95
N SER A 42 18.76 -21.50 -8.87
CA SER A 42 18.38 -22.05 -7.57
C SER A 42 17.25 -21.23 -6.90
N GLU A 43 17.38 -19.93 -6.93
CA GLU A 43 16.39 -19.02 -6.37
C GLU A 43 15.06 -19.07 -7.14
N ASN A 44 15.10 -19.20 -8.46
CA ASN A 44 13.90 -19.31 -9.30
C ASN A 44 13.01 -20.48 -8.87
N THR A 45 13.58 -21.62 -8.51
CA THR A 45 12.83 -22.79 -8.02
C THR A 45 12.17 -22.50 -6.68
N TYR A 46 12.88 -21.85 -5.76
CA TYR A 46 12.36 -21.45 -4.46
C TYR A 46 11.23 -20.42 -4.60
N ARG A 47 11.46 -19.34 -5.35
CA ARG A 47 10.45 -18.28 -5.58
C ARG A 47 9.20 -18.82 -6.26
N LYS A 48 9.36 -19.73 -7.22
CA LYS A 48 8.24 -20.41 -7.86
C LYS A 48 7.39 -21.20 -6.86
N SER A 49 8.02 -21.92 -5.93
CA SER A 49 7.28 -22.69 -4.92
C SER A 49 6.46 -21.80 -3.99
N ILE A 50 7.01 -20.66 -3.56
CA ILE A 50 6.29 -19.67 -2.76
C ILE A 50 5.15 -19.05 -3.57
N PHE A 51 5.42 -18.63 -4.80
CA PHE A 51 4.41 -18.05 -5.69
C PHE A 51 3.20 -18.96 -5.86
N LEU A 52 3.42 -20.25 -6.17
CA LEU A 52 2.34 -21.23 -6.37
C LEU A 52 1.51 -21.43 -5.09
N LYS A 53 2.18 -21.51 -3.92
CA LYS A 53 1.51 -21.61 -2.62
C LYS A 53 0.63 -20.39 -2.34
N ASN A 54 1.15 -19.19 -2.62
CA ASN A 54 0.42 -17.95 -2.39
C ASN A 54 -0.74 -17.78 -3.39
N VAL A 55 -0.60 -18.21 -4.64
CA VAL A 55 -1.69 -18.25 -5.62
C VAL A 55 -2.81 -19.16 -5.16
N GLU A 56 -2.48 -20.38 -4.70
CA GLU A 56 -3.46 -21.31 -4.13
C GLU A 56 -4.21 -20.68 -2.93
N ASP A 57 -3.50 -19.96 -2.04
CA ASP A 57 -4.13 -19.25 -0.92
C ASP A 57 -5.06 -18.12 -1.39
N ILE A 58 -4.67 -17.38 -2.42
CA ILE A 58 -5.49 -16.32 -3.05
C ILE A 58 -6.78 -16.95 -3.63
N GLU A 59 -6.67 -18.02 -4.39
CA GLU A 59 -7.80 -18.70 -5.01
C GLU A 59 -8.75 -19.29 -3.97
N ARG A 60 -8.21 -19.96 -2.95
CA ARG A 60 -8.98 -20.51 -1.83
C ARG A 60 -9.75 -19.41 -1.08
N HIS A 61 -9.09 -18.29 -0.77
CA HIS A 61 -9.74 -17.15 -0.13
C HIS A 61 -10.87 -16.57 -0.99
N ASN A 62 -10.60 -16.39 -2.28
CA ASN A 62 -11.56 -15.77 -3.19
C ASN A 62 -12.76 -16.65 -3.54
N ALA A 63 -12.65 -17.98 -3.33
CA ALA A 63 -13.74 -18.93 -3.51
C ALA A 63 -14.76 -18.89 -2.35
N LEU A 64 -14.43 -18.30 -1.21
CA LEU A 64 -15.34 -18.15 -0.08
C LEU A 64 -16.34 -17.04 -0.32
N SER A 65 -17.64 -17.33 -0.12
CA SER A 65 -18.74 -16.41 -0.43
C SER A 65 -18.95 -15.31 0.62
N ASP A 66 -18.39 -15.47 1.84
CA ASP A 66 -18.59 -14.62 3.00
C ASP A 66 -17.48 -13.56 3.22
N LYS A 67 -16.60 -13.38 2.25
CA LYS A 67 -15.46 -12.45 2.39
C LYS A 67 -15.81 -11.03 1.95
N LEU A 68 -15.39 -10.07 2.76
CA LEU A 68 -15.56 -8.64 2.50
C LEU A 68 -14.56 -8.09 1.48
N TYR A 69 -13.53 -8.85 1.12
CA TYR A 69 -12.49 -8.44 0.17
C TYR A 69 -11.99 -9.63 -0.66
N LYS A 70 -11.35 -9.32 -1.78
CA LYS A 70 -10.65 -10.29 -2.62
C LYS A 70 -9.16 -10.09 -2.53
N LYS A 71 -8.40 -11.19 -2.55
CA LYS A 71 -6.94 -11.19 -2.71
C LYS A 71 -6.58 -11.19 -4.19
N GLY A 72 -5.39 -10.71 -4.53
CA GLY A 72 -4.89 -10.69 -5.91
C GLY A 72 -3.38 -10.93 -5.96
N ILE A 73 -2.88 -11.34 -7.13
CA ILE A 73 -1.46 -11.46 -7.42
C ILE A 73 -0.86 -10.05 -7.49
N ASN A 74 0.25 -9.84 -6.77
CA ASN A 74 0.98 -8.58 -6.74
C ASN A 74 2.49 -8.83 -6.67
N GLN A 75 3.30 -7.78 -6.62
CA GLN A 75 4.76 -7.86 -6.59
C GLN A 75 5.35 -8.64 -5.39
N PHE A 76 4.56 -9.01 -4.39
CA PHE A 76 4.99 -9.74 -3.20
C PHE A 76 4.55 -11.21 -3.20
N THR A 77 3.90 -11.68 -4.28
CA THR A 77 3.32 -13.02 -4.31
C THR A 77 4.38 -14.13 -4.29
N ASP A 78 5.64 -13.82 -4.55
CA ASP A 78 6.77 -14.74 -4.55
C ASP A 78 7.67 -14.67 -3.31
N ILE A 79 7.22 -14.01 -2.25
CA ILE A 79 7.94 -13.94 -0.97
C ILE A 79 7.09 -14.51 0.17
N THR A 80 7.75 -14.94 1.26
CA THR A 80 7.05 -15.43 2.45
C THR A 80 6.59 -14.26 3.34
N ASP A 81 5.69 -14.54 4.29
CA ASP A 81 5.25 -13.55 5.29
C ASP A 81 6.42 -13.05 6.15
N GLU A 82 7.39 -13.93 6.46
CA GLU A 82 8.59 -13.58 7.23
C GLU A 82 9.50 -12.65 6.44
N GLU A 83 9.73 -12.95 5.15
CA GLU A 83 10.49 -12.09 4.25
C GLU A 83 9.81 -10.73 4.09
N PHE A 84 8.48 -10.72 3.93
CA PHE A 84 7.71 -9.49 3.85
C PHE A 84 7.86 -8.65 5.12
N LYS A 85 7.65 -9.25 6.30
CA LYS A 85 7.77 -8.55 7.58
C LYS A 85 9.16 -7.99 7.81
N SER A 86 10.21 -8.78 7.58
CA SER A 86 11.59 -8.35 7.80
C SER A 86 12.04 -7.23 6.86
N THR A 87 11.50 -7.20 5.63
CA THR A 87 11.94 -6.25 4.59
C THR A 87 11.10 -4.98 4.56
N TYR A 88 9.78 -5.08 4.81
CA TYR A 88 8.84 -3.98 4.53
C TYR A 88 8.16 -3.40 5.78
N MET A 89 8.13 -4.10 6.92
CA MET A 89 7.36 -3.64 8.07
C MET A 89 8.18 -2.91 9.14
N GLY A 90 9.50 -3.07 9.20
CA GLY A 90 10.35 -2.54 10.26
C GLY A 90 10.02 -3.12 11.66
N GLU A 91 10.79 -2.78 12.70
CA GLU A 91 10.48 -3.17 14.08
C GLU A 91 9.36 -2.31 14.65
N LEU A 92 8.18 -2.91 14.78
CA LEU A 92 7.03 -2.27 15.42
C LEU A 92 6.87 -2.78 16.86
N THR A 93 7.10 -1.94 17.85
CA THR A 93 6.66 -2.24 19.21
C THR A 93 5.13 -2.24 19.24
N ARG A 94 4.56 -3.38 19.64
CA ARG A 94 3.11 -3.60 19.64
C ARG A 94 2.46 -2.73 20.73
N ALA A 95 1.70 -1.72 20.34
CA ALA A 95 0.79 -1.05 21.26
C ALA A 95 -0.37 -2.01 21.57
N SER A 96 -0.47 -2.45 22.82
CA SER A 96 -1.50 -3.35 23.31
C SER A 96 -2.66 -2.53 23.88
N ASN A 97 -3.63 -2.15 23.05
CA ASN A 97 -4.96 -1.82 23.58
C ASN A 97 -6.00 -2.09 22.48
N ARG A 98 -6.61 -3.26 22.58
CA ARG A 98 -7.77 -3.63 21.78
C ARG A 98 -9.00 -2.98 22.42
N LEU A 99 -9.44 -1.86 21.86
CA LEU A 99 -10.72 -1.28 22.27
C LEU A 99 -11.85 -1.99 21.52
N ILE A 100 -12.82 -2.50 22.27
CA ILE A 100 -14.06 -3.08 21.73
C ILE A 100 -14.97 -1.91 21.33
N ALA A 101 -15.32 -1.83 20.06
CA ALA A 101 -16.21 -0.79 19.55
C ALA A 101 -17.69 -1.16 19.79
N ASN A 102 -18.50 -0.15 20.13
CA ASN A 102 -19.94 -0.21 19.94
C ASN A 102 -20.23 0.01 18.45
N GLU A 103 -21.16 -0.76 17.88
CA GLU A 103 -21.54 -0.65 16.48
C GLU A 103 -22.04 0.76 16.15
N ILE A 104 -21.36 1.45 15.24
CA ILE A 104 -21.86 2.65 14.60
C ILE A 104 -22.02 2.31 13.12
N THR A 105 -23.22 2.44 12.62
CA THR A 105 -23.54 2.23 11.21
C THR A 105 -23.18 3.51 10.44
N VAL A 106 -21.95 3.63 9.98
CA VAL A 106 -21.54 4.65 9.02
C VAL A 106 -21.67 4.04 7.62
N GLY A 107 -22.27 4.77 6.67
CA GLY A 107 -22.33 4.31 5.28
C GLY A 107 -20.94 4.19 4.66
N ASP A 108 -20.81 3.43 3.58
CA ASP A 108 -19.55 3.21 2.86
C ASP A 108 -18.91 4.53 2.42
N VAL A 109 -17.63 4.69 2.71
CA VAL A 109 -16.84 5.87 2.32
C VAL A 109 -15.66 5.43 1.45
N ASP A 110 -15.64 5.91 0.20
CA ASP A 110 -14.51 5.73 -0.71
C ASP A 110 -13.94 7.09 -1.14
N TRP A 111 -12.81 7.44 -0.56
CA TRP A 111 -12.13 8.71 -0.85
C TRP A 111 -11.51 8.76 -2.24
N ARG A 112 -11.33 7.62 -2.94
CA ARG A 112 -10.88 7.59 -4.33
C ARG A 112 -11.92 8.21 -5.24
N THR A 113 -13.18 7.86 -5.04
CA THR A 113 -14.31 8.41 -5.83
C THR A 113 -14.59 9.87 -5.52
N LYS A 114 -14.18 10.33 -4.33
CA LYS A 114 -14.31 11.72 -3.89
C LYS A 114 -13.11 12.60 -4.26
N GLY A 115 -12.11 12.04 -4.95
CA GLY A 115 -10.89 12.77 -5.30
C GLY A 115 -10.04 13.20 -4.10
N GLY A 116 -10.14 12.50 -2.97
CA GLY A 116 -9.46 12.85 -1.72
C GLY A 116 -8.15 12.10 -1.46
N VAL A 117 -7.71 11.24 -2.38
CA VAL A 117 -6.47 10.47 -2.25
C VAL A 117 -5.68 10.45 -3.56
N THR A 118 -4.36 10.47 -3.45
CA THR A 118 -3.43 10.40 -4.58
C THR A 118 -3.24 8.97 -5.07
N SER A 119 -2.44 8.76 -6.13
CA SER A 119 -2.10 7.43 -6.64
C SER A 119 -1.33 6.60 -5.61
N ILE A 120 -1.47 5.27 -5.72
CA ILE A 120 -0.74 4.31 -4.88
C ILE A 120 0.75 4.42 -5.15
N LYS A 121 1.54 4.46 -4.08
CA LYS A 121 3.01 4.55 -4.09
C LYS A 121 3.65 3.21 -3.74
N ASN A 122 4.95 3.08 -3.99
CA ASN A 122 5.73 1.89 -3.69
C ASN A 122 6.93 2.26 -2.80
N GLN A 123 7.00 1.68 -1.60
CA GLN A 123 8.09 1.92 -0.66
C GLN A 123 9.38 1.14 -0.97
N GLY A 124 9.37 0.23 -1.96
CA GLY A 124 10.52 -0.62 -2.24
C GLY A 124 10.96 -1.45 -1.04
N SER A 125 12.24 -1.82 -0.98
CA SER A 125 12.83 -2.63 0.11
C SER A 125 13.30 -1.74 1.28
N CYS A 126 12.38 -0.99 1.88
CA CYS A 126 12.63 -0.08 3.01
C CYS A 126 11.41 -0.12 3.94
N GLY A 127 11.63 -0.26 5.25
CA GLY A 127 10.57 -0.27 6.27
C GLY A 127 9.96 1.13 6.51
N SER A 128 9.59 1.84 5.45
CA SER A 128 9.11 3.23 5.47
C SER A 128 7.59 3.38 5.34
N CYS A 129 6.81 2.31 5.58
CA CYS A 129 5.34 2.36 5.52
C CYS A 129 4.74 3.49 6.38
N TRP A 130 5.32 3.78 7.54
CA TRP A 130 4.97 4.89 8.41
C TRP A 130 5.09 6.26 7.72
N ALA A 131 6.15 6.47 6.94
CA ALA A 131 6.38 7.71 6.19
C ALA A 131 5.41 7.83 5.02
N PHE A 132 5.12 6.74 4.30
CA PHE A 132 4.14 6.73 3.22
C PHE A 132 2.72 6.96 3.72
N ALA A 133 2.33 6.36 4.85
CA ALA A 133 1.02 6.57 5.46
C ALA A 133 0.83 8.04 5.90
N ALA A 134 1.84 8.62 6.54
CA ALA A 134 1.81 10.03 6.93
C ALA A 134 1.78 10.95 5.71
N THR A 135 2.59 10.68 4.69
CA THR A 135 2.59 11.44 3.42
C THR A 135 1.23 11.39 2.74
N ALA A 136 0.62 10.21 2.61
CA ALA A 136 -0.70 10.06 1.99
C ALA A 136 -1.80 10.84 2.75
N ALA A 137 -1.78 10.80 4.09
CA ALA A 137 -2.71 11.59 4.91
C ALA A 137 -2.48 13.10 4.74
N HIS A 138 -1.22 13.55 4.62
CA HIS A 138 -0.89 14.95 4.38
C HIS A 138 -1.27 15.41 2.96
N GLU A 139 -1.04 14.60 1.94
CA GLU A 139 -1.52 14.89 0.58
C GLU A 139 -3.05 15.03 0.55
N SER A 140 -3.78 14.13 1.22
CA SER A 140 -5.24 14.25 1.36
C SER A 140 -5.65 15.53 2.10
N TYR A 141 -4.94 15.91 3.15
CA TYR A 141 -5.16 17.19 3.83
C TYR A 141 -4.97 18.38 2.87
N GLN A 142 -3.91 18.40 2.08
CA GLN A 142 -3.63 19.47 1.12
C GLN A 142 -4.74 19.54 0.05
N ILE A 143 -5.18 18.42 -0.47
CA ILE A 143 -6.27 18.34 -1.46
C ILE A 143 -7.58 18.88 -0.85
N LEU A 144 -7.98 18.35 0.31
CA LEU A 144 -9.30 18.63 0.89
C LEU A 144 -9.42 20.01 1.55
N THR A 145 -8.31 20.58 2.04
CA THR A 145 -8.34 21.83 2.80
C THR A 145 -7.68 23.00 2.09
N ARG A 146 -6.73 22.76 1.18
CA ARG A 146 -5.98 23.78 0.47
C ARG A 146 -6.30 23.84 -1.03
N GLY A 147 -7.08 22.87 -1.54
CA GLY A 147 -7.45 22.81 -2.95
C GLY A 147 -6.30 22.39 -3.87
N GLU A 148 -5.28 21.72 -3.32
CA GLU A 148 -4.21 21.18 -4.14
C GLU A 148 -4.73 20.10 -5.10
N PRO A 149 -4.13 19.92 -6.30
CA PRO A 149 -4.58 18.93 -7.26
C PRO A 149 -4.32 17.51 -6.75
N ILE A 150 -5.15 16.55 -7.20
CA ILE A 150 -4.99 15.12 -6.88
C ILE A 150 -3.67 14.53 -7.38
N THR A 151 -2.95 15.23 -8.24
CA THR A 151 -1.61 14.87 -8.73
C THR A 151 -0.48 15.35 -7.83
N ILE A 152 -0.79 16.00 -6.69
CA ILE A 152 0.23 16.38 -5.70
C ILE A 152 1.03 15.16 -5.27
N ALA A 153 2.34 15.30 -5.22
CA ALA A 153 3.24 14.25 -4.75
C ALA A 153 4.23 14.86 -3.75
N LEU A 154 4.10 14.49 -2.48
CA LEU A 154 4.96 14.94 -1.39
C LEU A 154 6.04 13.89 -1.08
N SER A 155 7.18 14.33 -0.55
CA SER A 155 8.36 13.51 -0.35
C SER A 155 8.28 12.64 0.91
N ALA A 156 8.05 11.35 0.73
CA ALA A 156 8.22 10.38 1.81
C ALA A 156 9.69 10.25 2.23
N GLN A 157 10.65 10.47 1.31
CA GLN A 157 12.08 10.42 1.62
C GLN A 157 12.50 11.49 2.63
N GLN A 158 11.92 12.69 2.57
CA GLN A 158 12.20 13.72 3.58
C GLN A 158 11.88 13.24 4.99
N LEU A 159 10.78 12.52 5.17
CA LEU A 159 10.42 11.95 6.47
C LEU A 159 11.41 10.86 6.88
N VAL A 160 11.75 9.95 5.96
CA VAL A 160 12.72 8.86 6.18
C VAL A 160 14.07 9.40 6.66
N ASP A 161 14.55 10.49 6.08
CA ASP A 161 15.88 11.03 6.34
C ASP A 161 15.92 12.07 7.47
N CYS A 162 14.83 12.80 7.71
CA CYS A 162 14.88 13.98 8.54
C CYS A 162 14.15 13.87 9.88
N SER A 163 13.23 12.91 10.06
CA SER A 163 12.41 12.81 11.28
C SER A 163 13.00 11.87 12.35
N TYR A 164 14.30 11.54 12.27
CA TYR A 164 14.99 10.72 13.27
C TYR A 164 15.41 11.49 14.53
N VAL A 165 15.41 12.81 14.48
CA VAL A 165 15.79 13.65 15.61
C VAL A 165 14.67 13.76 16.63
N SER A 166 15.04 14.00 17.92
CA SER A 166 14.07 14.31 18.96
C SER A 166 13.25 15.56 18.60
N PRO A 167 11.93 15.59 18.83
CA PRO A 167 11.12 14.57 19.57
C PRO A 167 10.51 13.49 18.67
N TYR A 168 10.80 13.44 17.37
CA TYR A 168 10.09 12.53 16.43
C TYR A 168 10.64 11.10 16.44
N GLU A 169 11.96 10.93 16.55
CA GLU A 169 12.66 9.65 16.79
C GLU A 169 12.29 8.50 15.84
N ASN A 170 11.94 8.80 14.59
CA ASN A 170 11.73 7.78 13.57
C ASN A 170 13.07 7.17 13.13
N GLN A 171 13.07 5.90 12.68
CA GLN A 171 14.30 5.15 12.43
C GLN A 171 14.55 4.89 10.92
N GLY A 172 14.07 5.77 10.05
CA GLY A 172 14.28 5.64 8.62
C GLY A 172 13.68 4.35 8.06
N CYS A 173 14.49 3.56 7.34
CA CYS A 173 14.07 2.26 6.81
C CYS A 173 13.92 1.16 7.87
N ASN A 174 14.37 1.38 9.11
CA ASN A 174 14.20 0.41 10.18
C ASN A 174 12.83 0.52 10.90
N GLY A 175 12.00 1.47 10.49
CA GLY A 175 10.67 1.65 11.04
C GLY A 175 10.42 3.06 11.55
N GLY A 176 9.22 3.30 12.08
CA GLY A 176 8.83 4.58 12.65
C GLY A 176 7.33 4.65 12.94
N TYR A 177 6.91 5.81 13.39
CA TYR A 177 5.52 6.08 13.77
C TYR A 177 4.92 7.16 12.88
N GLY A 178 3.79 6.87 12.25
CA GLY A 178 3.06 7.82 11.41
C GLY A 178 2.67 9.09 12.17
N MET A 179 2.33 8.98 13.46
CA MET A 179 2.03 10.13 14.32
C MET A 179 3.24 11.07 14.43
N HIS A 180 4.43 10.55 14.75
CA HIS A 180 5.66 11.33 14.84
C HIS A 180 6.03 11.98 13.50
N ALA A 181 5.77 11.28 12.39
CA ALA A 181 5.94 11.85 11.06
C ALA A 181 4.99 13.01 10.78
N LEU A 182 3.73 12.89 11.18
CA LEU A 182 2.74 13.99 11.05
C LEU A 182 3.09 15.16 11.94
N GLU A 183 3.60 14.95 13.16
CA GLU A 183 4.10 16.02 14.03
C GLU A 183 5.31 16.73 13.40
N TYR A 184 6.24 15.98 12.80
CA TYR A 184 7.34 16.56 12.03
C TYR A 184 6.82 17.44 10.89
N ILE A 185 5.84 16.96 10.12
CA ILE A 185 5.24 17.73 9.02
C ILE A 185 4.57 19.03 9.54
N LYS A 186 3.89 18.96 10.68
CA LYS A 186 3.28 20.12 11.32
C LYS A 186 4.32 21.18 11.66
N ASP A 187 5.46 20.80 12.20
CA ASP A 187 6.48 21.70 12.71
C ASP A 187 7.44 22.20 11.63
N TRP A 188 7.74 21.38 10.61
CA TRP A 188 8.78 21.66 9.61
C TRP A 188 8.26 21.72 8.17
N GLY A 189 7.03 21.26 7.91
CA GLY A 189 6.48 21.12 6.57
C GLY A 189 7.07 19.93 5.81
N GLN A 190 6.50 19.67 4.65
CA GLN A 190 6.93 18.62 3.73
C GLN A 190 7.14 19.21 2.34
N THR A 191 8.24 18.84 1.67
CA THR A 191 8.53 19.25 0.30
C THR A 191 7.96 18.26 -0.71
N THR A 192 8.01 18.60 -2.00
CA THR A 192 7.55 17.72 -3.07
C THR A 192 8.49 16.53 -3.30
N GLU A 193 7.95 15.45 -3.84
CA GLU A 193 8.71 14.29 -4.34
C GLU A 193 9.75 14.71 -5.41
N ALA A 194 9.43 15.68 -6.25
CA ALA A 194 10.34 16.22 -7.26
C ALA A 194 11.58 16.89 -6.64
N ASN A 195 11.42 17.57 -5.50
CA ASN A 195 12.51 18.25 -4.81
C ASN A 195 13.33 17.34 -3.91
N TYR A 196 12.75 16.22 -3.45
CA TYR A 196 13.41 15.25 -2.58
C TYR A 196 12.95 13.82 -2.93
N PRO A 197 13.47 13.26 -4.03
CA PRO A 197 12.98 12.00 -4.59
C PRO A 197 13.21 10.79 -3.70
N TYR A 198 12.28 9.84 -3.69
CA TYR A 198 12.37 8.60 -2.95
C TYR A 198 13.50 7.68 -3.44
N LYS A 199 14.28 7.11 -2.52
CA LYS A 199 15.44 6.26 -2.79
C LYS A 199 15.36 4.87 -2.16
N ALA A 200 14.37 4.60 -1.31
CA ALA A 200 14.22 3.35 -0.56
C ALA A 200 15.44 3.00 0.32
N VAL A 201 16.13 4.01 0.83
CA VAL A 201 17.26 3.88 1.75
C VAL A 201 17.29 5.10 2.66
N THR A 202 17.74 4.93 3.91
CA THR A 202 17.96 6.06 4.84
C THR A 202 19.23 6.80 4.47
N MET A 203 19.14 8.11 4.31
CA MET A 203 20.25 9.00 3.97
C MET A 203 20.37 10.13 4.99
N ASN A 204 21.42 10.95 4.85
CA ASN A 204 21.53 12.20 5.61
C ASN A 204 20.45 13.18 5.19
N CYS A 205 19.81 13.82 6.16
CA CYS A 205 18.83 14.86 5.91
C CYS A 205 19.48 16.08 5.23
N THR A 206 19.10 16.36 4.00
CA THR A 206 19.60 17.51 3.23
C THR A 206 18.59 18.64 3.10
N ARG A 207 17.31 18.37 3.38
CA ARG A 207 16.23 19.37 3.30
C ARG A 207 15.22 19.14 4.44
N PRO A 208 15.49 19.68 5.64
CA PRO A 208 14.64 19.42 6.81
C PRO A 208 13.31 20.20 6.78
N ARG A 209 13.13 21.19 5.91
CA ARG A 209 11.92 22.01 5.79
C ARG A 209 11.27 21.86 4.43
N GLY A 210 9.92 21.86 4.42
CA GLY A 210 9.12 21.86 3.22
C GLY A 210 8.10 22.99 3.17
N GLU A 211 7.57 23.23 2.01
CA GLU A 211 6.61 24.29 1.70
C GLU A 211 5.17 23.94 2.07
N TYR A 212 4.84 22.65 2.14
CA TYR A 212 3.51 22.15 2.49
C TYR A 212 3.42 21.90 3.99
N THR A 213 2.53 22.61 4.67
CA THR A 213 2.35 22.55 6.12
C THR A 213 0.93 22.14 6.49
N MET A 214 0.72 21.69 7.71
CA MET A 214 -0.59 21.45 8.29
C MET A 214 -0.76 22.18 9.62
N THR A 215 -2.01 22.42 10.02
CA THR A 215 -2.32 23.21 11.23
C THR A 215 -2.34 22.39 12.52
N GLY A 216 -2.44 21.05 12.43
CA GLY A 216 -2.48 20.19 13.60
C GLY A 216 -2.55 18.72 13.23
N VAL A 217 -2.30 17.87 14.22
CA VAL A 217 -2.42 16.41 14.16
C VAL A 217 -3.42 15.99 15.23
N VAL A 218 -4.30 15.06 14.89
CA VAL A 218 -5.30 14.51 15.82
C VAL A 218 -5.13 13.00 15.85
N GLU A 219 -4.86 12.47 17.01
CA GLU A 219 -4.91 11.02 17.24
C GLU A 219 -6.35 10.59 17.50
N VAL A 220 -6.79 9.56 16.76
CA VAL A 220 -8.13 9.02 16.86
C VAL A 220 -8.03 7.58 17.33
N THR A 221 -8.66 7.26 18.45
CA THR A 221 -8.68 5.92 19.05
C THR A 221 -10.08 5.35 19.09
N GLY A 222 -10.18 4.03 18.92
CA GLY A 222 -11.46 3.29 18.91
C GLY A 222 -12.16 3.33 17.54
N CYS A 223 -12.75 2.18 17.18
CA CYS A 223 -13.37 1.98 15.85
C CYS A 223 -14.43 3.03 15.55
N ALA A 224 -15.33 3.31 16.49
CA ALA A 224 -16.41 4.28 16.31
C ALA A 224 -15.90 5.69 15.98
N ASN A 225 -14.84 6.15 16.68
CA ASN A 225 -14.24 7.46 16.41
C ASN A 225 -13.50 7.47 15.07
N MET A 226 -12.85 6.35 14.71
CA MET A 226 -12.16 6.19 13.42
C MET A 226 -13.17 6.21 12.26
N GLU A 227 -14.28 5.46 12.37
CA GLU A 227 -15.36 5.47 11.40
C GLU A 227 -15.95 6.86 11.21
N ASN A 228 -16.25 7.56 12.30
CA ASN A 228 -16.75 8.93 12.24
C ASN A 228 -15.73 9.88 11.58
N SER A 229 -14.46 9.76 11.91
CA SER A 229 -13.40 10.58 11.32
C SER A 229 -13.21 10.30 9.83
N LEU A 230 -13.37 9.02 9.39
CA LEU A 230 -13.31 8.63 7.99
C LEU A 230 -14.40 9.28 7.13
N THR A 231 -15.52 9.72 7.70
CA THR A 231 -16.55 10.44 6.94
C THR A 231 -16.08 11.79 6.43
N THR A 232 -15.08 12.38 7.07
CA THR A 232 -14.58 13.75 6.80
C THR A 232 -13.22 13.78 6.14
N ARG A 233 -12.39 12.73 6.30
CA ARG A 233 -11.00 12.67 5.77
C ARG A 233 -10.43 11.25 5.77
N PRO A 234 -9.48 10.93 4.89
CA PRO A 234 -8.64 9.74 5.03
C PRO A 234 -7.82 9.76 6.32
N LEU A 235 -7.51 8.58 6.85
CA LEU A 235 -6.73 8.41 8.07
C LEU A 235 -5.45 7.60 7.79
N ALA A 236 -4.33 8.00 8.40
CA ALA A 236 -3.16 7.13 8.54
C ALA A 236 -3.40 6.18 9.71
N VAL A 237 -3.45 4.88 9.43
CA VAL A 237 -3.71 3.85 10.44
C VAL A 237 -2.51 2.93 10.61
N ARG A 238 -2.38 2.39 11.82
CA ARG A 238 -1.43 1.32 12.14
C ARG A 238 -2.20 0.00 12.27
N VAL A 239 -1.73 -1.02 11.60
CA VAL A 239 -2.26 -2.39 11.58
C VAL A 239 -1.22 -3.38 12.10
#